data_a7638b36e931b5389dd7b6837647f397
#
_entry.id   a7638b36e931b5389dd7b6837647f397
#
_cell.length_a   1.000
_cell.length_b   1.000
_cell.length_c   1.000
_cell.angle_alpha   90.00
_cell.angle_beta   90.00
_cell.angle_gamma   90.00
#
_symmetry.space_group_name_H-M   'P 1'
#
loop_
_entity.id
_entity.type
_entity.pdbx_description
1 polymer ?
#
loop_
_entity_poly.entity_id
_entity_poly.type
_entity_poly.pdbx_seq_one_letter_code
_entity_poly.pdbx_strand_id
1 'polypeptide(L)'
;FLLIIFLIITNAYYGEHDINTSASSSYYYLHIANSYPDGMNLSSGSQNYIHGERFLISYIVGFISNLLSTNSFYIFQLFTYFAISILVIINYKIINKICTQKNNSFLFFSLFLLNPYIIRYSLSNPIMLNDLVFTISISLLFLSFLNKKNIFFYTSLFLAIISRQTSVLIILSLIFCLILPYKNEFI
;
A
#
# COMPACT_ATOMS: atom_id res chain seq x y z
N PHE A 1 -11.65 1.80 16.45
CA PHE A 1 -12.91 1.06 16.42
C PHE A 1 -13.88 1.64 15.39
N LEU A 2 -14.25 2.93 15.49
CA LEU A 2 -15.16 3.60 14.53
C LEU A 2 -14.64 3.55 13.08
N LEU A 3 -13.33 3.68 12.86
CA LEU A 3 -12.72 3.54 11.56
C LEU A 3 -12.95 2.14 10.95
N ILE A 4 -12.80 1.08 11.75
CA ILE A 4 -13.03 -0.29 11.29
C ILE A 4 -14.49 -0.49 10.89
N ILE A 5 -15.43 0.00 11.70
CA ILE A 5 -16.86 -0.05 11.37
C ILE A 5 -17.16 0.71 10.09
N PHE A 6 -16.59 1.91 9.93
CA PHE A 6 -16.71 2.71 8.70
C PHE A 6 -16.19 1.96 7.49
N LEU A 7 -15.01 1.30 7.59
CA LEU A 7 -14.41 0.52 6.53
C LEU A 7 -15.28 -0.68 6.14
N ILE A 8 -15.86 -1.39 7.12
CA ILE A 8 -16.78 -2.51 6.90
C ILE A 8 -18.05 -2.05 6.18
N ILE A 9 -18.67 -0.97 6.63
CA ILE A 9 -19.88 -0.41 6.01
C ILE A 9 -19.62 0.05 4.60
N THR A 10 -18.52 0.75 4.34
CA THR A 10 -18.16 1.22 3.00
C THR A 10 -17.85 0.07 2.05
N ASN A 11 -17.20 -0.98 2.52
CA ASN A 11 -16.94 -2.17 1.71
C ASN A 11 -18.25 -2.89 1.33
N ALA A 12 -19.16 -3.06 2.27
CA ALA A 12 -20.48 -3.63 2.01
C ALA A 12 -21.29 -2.80 0.99
N TYR A 13 -21.12 -1.47 0.97
CA TYR A 13 -21.83 -0.57 0.06
C TYR A 13 -21.24 -0.58 -1.37
N TYR A 14 -19.90 -0.69 -1.53
CA TYR A 14 -19.25 -0.56 -2.85
C TYR A 14 -19.23 -1.84 -3.68
N GLY A 15 -19.64 -2.96 -3.10
CA GLY A 15 -19.73 -4.26 -3.79
C GLY A 15 -18.36 -4.87 -4.16
N GLU A 16 -18.39 -6.13 -4.51
CA GLU A 16 -17.22 -6.82 -5.03
C GLU A 16 -17.01 -6.42 -6.50
N HIS A 17 -15.83 -5.95 -6.83
CA HIS A 17 -15.44 -5.79 -8.23
C HIS A 17 -15.34 -7.18 -8.86
N ASP A 18 -15.86 -7.34 -10.09
CA ASP A 18 -15.82 -8.61 -10.79
C ASP A 18 -14.36 -9.00 -11.07
N ILE A 19 -13.80 -9.82 -10.18
CA ILE A 19 -12.37 -10.20 -10.14
C ILE A 19 -12.04 -11.20 -11.26
N ASN A 20 -13.09 -11.77 -11.89
CA ASN A 20 -12.98 -12.88 -12.81
C ASN A 20 -12.56 -12.50 -14.24
N THR A 21 -12.31 -11.23 -14.54
CA THR A 21 -11.78 -10.86 -15.84
C THR A 21 -10.29 -11.13 -15.89
N SER A 22 -9.87 -12.11 -16.67
CA SER A 22 -8.47 -12.53 -16.90
C SER A 22 -7.52 -11.40 -17.35
N ALA A 23 -8.03 -10.21 -17.61
CA ALA A 23 -7.29 -9.01 -18.00
C ALA A 23 -6.93 -8.09 -16.81
N SER A 24 -7.41 -8.36 -15.59
CA SER A 24 -7.14 -7.49 -14.45
C SER A 24 -5.87 -7.91 -13.69
N SER A 25 -5.08 -6.94 -13.26
CA SER A 25 -3.88 -7.18 -12.41
C SER A 25 -4.23 -7.95 -11.13
N SER A 26 -5.43 -7.77 -10.61
CA SER A 26 -5.94 -8.46 -9.42
C SER A 26 -6.03 -9.97 -9.62
N TYR A 27 -6.39 -10.44 -10.81
CA TYR A 27 -6.41 -11.86 -11.12
C TYR A 27 -5.06 -12.53 -10.89
N TYR A 28 -3.97 -11.92 -11.34
CA TYR A 28 -2.62 -12.49 -11.17
C TYR A 28 -2.20 -12.57 -9.71
N TYR A 29 -2.46 -11.53 -8.92
CA TYR A 29 -2.11 -11.55 -7.49
C TYR A 29 -2.90 -12.58 -6.70
N LEU A 30 -4.19 -12.74 -7.02
CA LEU A 30 -5.02 -13.78 -6.40
C LEU A 30 -4.55 -15.18 -6.82
N HIS A 31 -4.19 -15.36 -8.09
CA HIS A 31 -3.69 -16.63 -8.61
C HIS A 31 -2.36 -17.01 -7.94
N ILE A 32 -1.43 -16.08 -7.75
CA ILE A 32 -0.18 -16.30 -7.03
C ILE A 32 -0.47 -16.78 -5.59
N ALA A 33 -1.40 -16.13 -4.90
CA ALA A 33 -1.75 -16.51 -3.54
C ALA A 33 -2.39 -17.90 -3.47
N ASN A 34 -3.27 -18.24 -4.41
CA ASN A 34 -3.95 -19.53 -4.44
C ASN A 34 -3.02 -20.69 -4.88
N SER A 35 -1.94 -20.39 -5.61
CA SER A 35 -0.96 -21.39 -6.08
C SER A 35 0.11 -21.73 -5.04
N TYR A 36 0.06 -21.17 -3.85
CA TYR A 36 1.01 -21.46 -2.78
C TYR A 36 0.93 -22.94 -2.36
N PRO A 37 2.04 -23.70 -2.16
CA PRO A 37 3.47 -23.27 -2.20
C PRO A 37 4.11 -23.35 -3.59
N ASP A 38 3.46 -23.96 -4.59
CA ASP A 38 4.07 -24.38 -5.86
C ASP A 38 4.46 -23.21 -6.78
N GLY A 39 3.99 -22.00 -6.46
CA GLY A 39 4.21 -20.84 -7.27
C GLY A 39 3.40 -20.87 -8.59
N MET A 40 3.32 -19.73 -9.26
CA MET A 40 2.63 -19.61 -10.53
C MET A 40 3.56 -20.06 -11.65
N ASN A 41 3.18 -21.07 -12.43
CA ASN A 41 3.77 -21.34 -13.74
C ASN A 41 3.37 -20.16 -14.67
N LEU A 42 4.17 -19.11 -14.67
CA LEU A 42 4.02 -17.97 -15.53
C LEU A 42 4.35 -18.41 -16.96
N SER A 43 3.35 -18.90 -17.69
CA SER A 43 3.50 -19.08 -19.13
C SER A 43 3.87 -17.72 -19.74
N SER A 44 4.80 -17.72 -20.64
CA SER A 44 5.61 -16.63 -21.20
C SER A 44 4.86 -15.49 -21.91
N GLY A 45 3.71 -15.03 -21.41
CA GLY A 45 3.04 -13.82 -21.90
C GLY A 45 3.58 -12.56 -21.24
N SER A 46 3.85 -11.52 -22.02
CA SER A 46 4.50 -10.27 -21.59
C SER A 46 3.82 -9.56 -20.40
N GLN A 47 2.52 -9.73 -20.20
CA GLN A 47 1.80 -9.17 -19.05
C GLN A 47 2.02 -9.95 -17.75
N ASN A 48 2.26 -11.26 -17.83
CA ASN A 48 2.47 -12.13 -16.68
C ASN A 48 3.80 -11.81 -15.99
N TYR A 49 4.81 -11.39 -16.74
CA TYR A 49 6.15 -11.09 -16.22
C TYR A 49 6.13 -9.88 -15.25
N ILE A 50 5.46 -8.79 -15.63
CA ILE A 50 5.40 -7.55 -14.82
C ILE A 50 4.72 -7.79 -13.46
N HIS A 51 3.70 -8.66 -13.42
CA HIS A 51 2.98 -8.97 -12.18
C HIS A 51 3.71 -10.02 -11.35
N GLY A 52 4.45 -10.93 -11.98
CA GLY A 52 5.28 -11.93 -11.30
C GLY A 52 6.37 -11.34 -10.42
N GLU A 53 6.91 -10.18 -10.80
CA GLU A 53 7.95 -9.51 -10.01
C GLU A 53 7.44 -8.88 -8.70
N ARG A 54 6.11 -8.75 -8.52
CA ARG A 54 5.47 -8.23 -7.31
C ARG A 54 4.82 -9.33 -6.47
N PHE A 55 5.37 -10.54 -6.54
CA PHE A 55 4.76 -11.73 -5.98
C PHE A 55 4.78 -11.81 -4.45
N LEU A 56 5.72 -11.12 -3.80
CA LEU A 56 6.05 -11.40 -2.39
C LEU A 56 4.85 -11.19 -1.45
N ILE A 57 4.10 -10.09 -1.60
CA ILE A 57 2.92 -9.83 -0.75
C ILE A 57 1.84 -10.89 -1.01
N SER A 58 1.57 -11.21 -2.28
CA SER A 58 0.59 -12.24 -2.64
C SER A 58 1.01 -13.63 -2.14
N TYR A 59 2.31 -13.93 -2.18
CA TYR A 59 2.85 -15.18 -1.66
C TYR A 59 2.72 -15.29 -0.14
N ILE A 60 2.94 -14.20 0.60
CA ILE A 60 2.70 -14.13 2.05
C ILE A 60 1.21 -14.34 2.36
N VAL A 61 0.32 -13.73 1.58
CA VAL A 61 -1.12 -13.95 1.71
C VAL A 61 -1.47 -15.41 1.48
N GLY A 62 -0.91 -16.03 0.44
CA GLY A 62 -1.10 -17.46 0.14
C GLY A 62 -0.61 -18.38 1.28
N PHE A 63 0.56 -18.09 1.83
CA PHE A 63 1.09 -18.79 3.00
C PHE A 63 0.13 -18.75 4.19
N ILE A 64 -0.36 -17.55 4.54
CA ILE A 64 -1.27 -17.36 5.67
C ILE A 64 -2.64 -18.00 5.39
N SER A 65 -3.14 -17.89 4.17
CA SER A 65 -4.36 -18.53 3.71
C SER A 65 -4.30 -20.06 3.88
N ASN A 66 -3.20 -20.65 3.47
CA ASN A 66 -2.95 -22.09 3.61
C ASN A 66 -2.86 -22.49 5.10
N LEU A 67 -2.09 -21.72 5.90
CA LEU A 67 -1.95 -21.97 7.34
C LEU A 67 -3.29 -21.94 8.09
N LEU A 68 -4.17 -20.99 7.71
CA LEU A 68 -5.48 -20.81 8.34
C LEU A 68 -6.59 -21.63 7.67
N SER A 69 -6.28 -22.35 6.58
CA SER A 69 -7.26 -23.08 5.76
C SER A 69 -8.44 -22.18 5.32
N THR A 70 -8.14 -20.94 4.94
CA THR A 70 -9.14 -19.93 4.54
C THR A 70 -8.94 -19.49 3.10
N ASN A 71 -9.95 -18.83 2.51
CA ASN A 71 -9.82 -18.28 1.18
C ASN A 71 -8.85 -17.07 1.17
N SER A 72 -7.91 -17.05 0.22
CA SER A 72 -6.91 -15.98 0.06
C SER A 72 -7.55 -14.59 -0.09
N PHE A 73 -8.72 -14.49 -0.67
CA PHE A 73 -9.45 -13.22 -0.80
C PHE A 73 -9.77 -12.58 0.55
N TYR A 74 -10.22 -13.35 1.54
CA TYR A 74 -10.49 -12.82 2.89
C TYR A 74 -9.22 -12.37 3.60
N ILE A 75 -8.10 -13.04 3.34
CA ILE A 75 -6.81 -12.62 3.88
C ILE A 75 -6.34 -11.31 3.25
N PHE A 76 -6.52 -11.13 1.91
CA PHE A 76 -6.29 -9.85 1.24
C PHE A 76 -7.15 -8.75 1.85
N GLN A 77 -8.43 -8.99 2.09
CA GLN A 77 -9.35 -8.05 2.72
C GLN A 77 -8.88 -7.63 4.10
N LEU A 78 -8.52 -8.60 4.95
CA LEU A 78 -8.01 -8.35 6.30
C LEU A 78 -6.76 -7.45 6.28
N PHE A 79 -5.79 -7.80 5.43
CA PHE A 79 -4.56 -7.00 5.29
C PHE A 79 -4.82 -5.62 4.72
N THR A 80 -5.79 -5.49 3.81
CA THR A 80 -6.18 -4.18 3.28
C THR A 80 -6.77 -3.28 4.36
N TYR A 81 -7.65 -3.80 5.22
CA TYR A 81 -8.18 -3.03 6.35
C TYR A 81 -7.08 -2.59 7.32
N PHE A 82 -6.14 -3.50 7.61
CA PHE A 82 -5.00 -3.18 8.46
C PHE A 82 -4.09 -2.12 7.82
N ALA A 83 -3.77 -2.26 6.56
CA ALA A 83 -2.94 -1.33 5.80
C ALA A 83 -3.58 0.07 5.68
N ILE A 84 -4.89 0.16 5.40
CA ILE A 84 -5.62 1.43 5.39
C ILE A 84 -5.57 2.08 6.78
N SER A 85 -5.72 1.32 7.85
CA SER A 85 -5.65 1.84 9.21
C SER A 85 -4.28 2.44 9.52
N ILE A 86 -3.20 1.77 9.10
CA ILE A 86 -1.83 2.29 9.20
C ILE A 86 -1.67 3.58 8.38
N LEU A 87 -2.14 3.58 7.13
CA LEU A 87 -2.06 4.73 6.24
C LEU A 87 -2.76 5.96 6.83
N VAL A 88 -3.95 5.77 7.40
CA VAL A 88 -4.72 6.83 8.06
C VAL A 88 -3.95 7.40 9.26
N ILE A 89 -3.37 6.55 10.11
CA ILE A 89 -2.58 6.99 11.27
C ILE A 89 -1.35 7.79 10.85
N ILE A 90 -0.64 7.33 9.81
CA ILE A 90 0.55 8.01 9.31
C ILE A 90 0.19 9.39 8.76
N ASN A 91 -0.84 9.46 7.89
CA ASN A 91 -1.25 10.73 7.29
C ASN A 91 -1.82 11.70 8.33
N TYR A 92 -2.53 11.22 9.34
CA TYR A 92 -2.95 12.05 10.47
C TYR A 92 -1.74 12.69 11.18
N LYS A 93 -0.68 11.93 11.43
CA LYS A 93 0.56 12.46 12.03
C LYS A 93 1.27 13.48 11.14
N ILE A 94 1.29 13.25 9.82
CA ILE A 94 1.87 14.17 8.84
C ILE A 94 1.09 15.49 8.84
N ILE A 95 -0.22 15.42 8.69
CA ILE A 95 -1.10 16.59 8.61
C ILE A 95 -0.99 17.44 9.87
N ASN A 96 -1.03 16.82 11.05
CA ASN A 96 -0.90 17.54 12.32
C ASN A 96 0.48 18.21 12.52
N LYS A 97 1.51 17.73 11.83
CA LYS A 97 2.84 18.37 11.87
C LYS A 97 2.95 19.56 10.91
N ILE A 98 2.29 19.47 9.76
CA ILE A 98 2.34 20.52 8.74
C ILE A 98 1.37 21.64 9.08
N CYS A 99 0.19 21.29 9.56
CA CYS A 99 -0.87 22.26 9.87
C CYS A 99 -0.73 22.75 11.31
N THR A 100 -0.38 24.00 11.49
CA THR A 100 -0.29 24.64 12.81
C THR A 100 -1.68 24.92 13.42
N GLN A 101 -2.67 25.15 12.57
CA GLN A 101 -4.05 25.42 13.00
C GLN A 101 -4.89 24.14 12.99
N LYS A 102 -5.53 23.84 14.12
CA LYS A 102 -6.33 22.63 14.33
C LYS A 102 -7.48 22.44 13.34
N ASN A 103 -8.14 23.56 12.96
CA ASN A 103 -9.25 23.52 12.00
C ASN A 103 -8.77 23.12 10.59
N ASN A 104 -7.63 23.62 10.17
CA ASN A 104 -7.03 23.28 8.87
C ASN A 104 -6.57 21.81 8.87
N SER A 105 -6.02 21.34 9.98
CA SER A 105 -5.63 19.93 10.13
C SER A 105 -6.82 19.00 9.95
N PHE A 106 -7.97 19.33 10.55
CA PHE A 106 -9.20 18.54 10.41
C PHE A 106 -9.70 18.55 8.96
N LEU A 107 -9.71 19.71 8.30
CA LEU A 107 -10.16 19.83 6.90
C LEU A 107 -9.28 18.99 5.96
N PHE A 108 -7.95 19.10 6.04
CA PHE A 108 -7.04 18.32 5.20
C PHE A 108 -7.16 16.81 5.46
N PHE A 109 -7.34 16.42 6.72
CA PHE A 109 -7.55 15.02 7.06
C PHE A 109 -8.86 14.47 6.49
N SER A 110 -9.93 15.25 6.54
CA SER A 110 -11.22 14.88 5.95
C SER A 110 -11.13 14.73 4.43
N LEU A 111 -10.42 15.64 3.74
CA LEU A 111 -10.18 15.53 2.30
C LEU A 111 -9.37 14.29 1.94
N PHE A 112 -8.39 13.92 2.77
CA PHE A 112 -7.65 12.68 2.59
C PHE A 112 -8.54 11.44 2.73
N LEU A 113 -9.41 11.40 3.75
CA LEU A 113 -10.34 10.28 3.97
C LEU A 113 -11.38 10.14 2.85
N LEU A 114 -11.82 11.27 2.30
CA LEU A 114 -12.81 11.29 1.21
C LEU A 114 -12.18 11.03 -0.18
N ASN A 115 -10.85 10.88 -0.27
CA ASN A 115 -10.19 10.62 -1.54
C ASN A 115 -10.60 9.24 -2.09
N PRO A 116 -11.34 9.19 -3.22
CA PRO A 116 -11.86 7.94 -3.76
C PRO A 116 -10.76 7.03 -4.30
N TYR A 117 -9.63 7.59 -4.71
CA TYR A 117 -8.53 6.83 -5.32
C TYR A 117 -7.65 6.10 -4.32
N ILE A 118 -7.67 6.49 -3.05
CA ILE A 118 -6.84 5.85 -2.02
C ILE A 118 -7.68 4.82 -1.26
N ILE A 119 -8.74 5.27 -0.58
CA ILE A 119 -9.49 4.41 0.34
C ILE A 119 -10.53 3.59 -0.42
N ARG A 120 -11.37 4.23 -1.23
CA ARG A 120 -12.42 3.55 -1.98
C ARG A 120 -11.86 2.50 -2.93
N TYR A 121 -10.83 2.85 -3.70
CA TYR A 121 -10.21 1.92 -4.64
C TYR A 121 -9.64 0.69 -3.93
N SER A 122 -8.91 0.89 -2.83
CA SER A 122 -8.33 -0.22 -2.05
C SER A 122 -9.39 -1.09 -1.39
N LEU A 123 -10.54 -0.52 -0.99
CA LEU A 123 -11.65 -1.29 -0.43
C LEU A 123 -12.41 -2.09 -1.48
N SER A 124 -12.62 -1.53 -2.67
CA SER A 124 -13.30 -2.22 -3.76
C SER A 124 -12.43 -3.30 -4.41
N ASN A 125 -11.12 -3.17 -4.33
CA ASN A 125 -10.17 -4.14 -4.88
C ASN A 125 -9.04 -4.47 -3.88
N PRO A 126 -9.32 -5.28 -2.84
CA PRO A 126 -8.36 -5.59 -1.78
C PRO A 126 -7.14 -6.37 -2.28
N ILE A 127 -7.23 -7.03 -3.44
CA ILE A 127 -6.13 -7.79 -4.04
C ILE A 127 -5.00 -6.85 -4.50
N MET A 128 -5.29 -5.57 -4.76
CA MET A 128 -4.28 -4.55 -5.10
C MET A 128 -3.51 -4.03 -3.88
N LEU A 129 -3.31 -4.88 -2.89
CA LEU A 129 -2.60 -4.57 -1.62
C LEU A 129 -1.18 -4.02 -1.85
N ASN A 130 -0.52 -4.45 -2.93
CA ASN A 130 0.82 -3.95 -3.31
C ASN A 130 0.84 -2.42 -3.48
N ASP A 131 -0.19 -1.86 -4.13
CA ASP A 131 -0.29 -0.41 -4.37
C ASP A 131 -0.54 0.37 -3.08
N LEU A 132 -1.32 -0.22 -2.17
CA LEU A 132 -1.57 0.35 -0.85
C LEU A 132 -0.30 0.34 0.02
N VAL A 133 0.45 -0.76 0.02
CA VAL A 133 1.74 -0.86 0.74
C VAL A 133 2.75 0.14 0.19
N PHE A 134 2.78 0.34 -1.12
CA PHE A 134 3.61 1.38 -1.75
C PHE A 134 3.22 2.78 -1.29
N THR A 135 1.92 3.09 -1.22
CA THR A 135 1.42 4.38 -0.72
C THR A 135 1.80 4.60 0.75
N ILE A 136 1.75 3.55 1.59
CA ILE A 136 2.24 3.59 2.97
C ILE A 136 3.74 3.90 3.01
N SER A 137 4.54 3.28 2.12
CA SER A 137 5.97 3.51 2.07
C SER A 137 6.31 4.98 1.78
N ILE A 138 5.64 5.61 0.81
CA ILE A 138 5.81 7.03 0.49
C ILE A 138 5.42 7.92 1.68
N SER A 139 4.30 7.61 2.33
CA SER A 139 3.84 8.37 3.50
C SER A 139 4.82 8.24 4.68
N LEU A 140 5.39 7.05 4.91
CA LEU A 140 6.43 6.83 5.92
C LEU A 140 7.72 7.58 5.60
N LEU A 141 8.12 7.60 4.33
CA LEU A 141 9.27 8.36 3.87
C LEU A 141 9.11 9.83 4.21
N PHE A 142 7.95 10.40 3.87
CA PHE A 142 7.64 11.79 4.17
C PHE A 142 7.64 12.07 5.70
N LEU A 143 7.03 11.16 6.48
CA LEU A 143 7.05 11.25 7.94
C LEU A 143 8.45 11.14 8.52
N SER A 144 9.37 10.38 7.89
CA SER A 144 10.76 10.27 8.32
C SER A 144 11.50 11.60 8.20
N PHE A 145 11.30 12.33 7.11
CA PHE A 145 11.87 13.67 6.94
C PHE A 145 11.34 14.66 7.98
N LEU A 146 10.02 14.65 8.22
CA LEU A 146 9.40 15.53 9.22
C LEU A 146 9.87 15.24 10.66
N ASN A 147 10.16 13.98 10.96
CA ASN A 147 10.55 13.55 12.31
C ASN A 147 12.06 13.44 12.53
N LYS A 148 12.85 13.47 11.44
CA LYS A 148 14.29 13.19 11.46
C LYS A 148 14.60 11.82 12.11
N LYS A 149 13.72 10.81 11.90
CA LYS A 149 13.87 9.47 12.48
C LYS A 149 14.23 8.44 11.43
N ASN A 150 15.42 7.89 11.52
CA ASN A 150 15.96 6.91 10.57
C ASN A 150 15.13 5.62 10.50
N ILE A 151 14.46 5.21 11.59
CA ILE A 151 13.65 4.00 11.58
C ILE A 151 12.51 4.07 10.55
N PHE A 152 11.81 5.21 10.44
CA PHE A 152 10.76 5.38 9.44
C PHE A 152 11.32 5.41 8.01
N PHE A 153 12.53 5.90 7.84
CA PHE A 153 13.22 5.90 6.56
C PHE A 153 13.51 4.45 6.09
N TYR A 154 14.16 3.64 6.94
CA TYR A 154 14.49 2.27 6.58
C TYR A 154 13.23 1.39 6.38
N THR A 155 12.21 1.55 7.20
CA THR A 155 10.93 0.84 7.01
C THR A 155 10.23 1.26 5.72
N SER A 156 10.29 2.53 5.36
CA SER A 156 9.77 3.03 4.08
C SER A 156 10.47 2.38 2.89
N LEU A 157 11.81 2.36 2.88
CA LEU A 157 12.59 1.73 1.81
C LEU A 157 12.27 0.23 1.68
N PHE A 158 12.21 -0.48 2.79
CA PHE A 158 11.87 -1.90 2.81
C PHE A 158 10.49 -2.17 2.20
N LEU A 159 9.47 -1.43 2.62
CA LEU A 159 8.12 -1.55 2.08
C LEU A 159 8.04 -1.17 0.60
N ALA A 160 8.80 -0.15 0.17
CA ALA A 160 8.85 0.25 -1.22
C ALA A 160 9.42 -0.87 -2.12
N ILE A 161 10.52 -1.48 -1.72
CA ILE A 161 11.17 -2.58 -2.46
C ILE A 161 10.23 -3.78 -2.61
N ILE A 162 9.53 -4.15 -1.53
CA ILE A 162 8.61 -5.30 -1.53
C ILE A 162 7.38 -5.05 -2.42
N SER A 163 6.90 -3.81 -2.46
CA SER A 163 5.62 -3.50 -3.09
C SER A 163 5.71 -3.22 -4.58
N ARG A 164 6.77 -2.54 -5.05
CA ARG A 164 6.90 -2.12 -6.46
C ARG A 164 8.35 -2.01 -6.93
N GLN A 165 8.61 -2.44 -8.17
CA GLN A 165 9.89 -2.23 -8.86
C GLN A 165 10.23 -0.75 -9.09
N THR A 166 9.22 0.09 -9.35
CA THR A 166 9.39 1.54 -9.49
C THR A 166 9.98 2.20 -8.24
N SER A 167 10.05 1.48 -7.11
CA SER A 167 10.76 1.92 -5.90
C SER A 167 12.25 2.18 -6.14
N VAL A 168 12.85 1.55 -7.14
CA VAL A 168 14.24 1.85 -7.56
C VAL A 168 14.41 3.32 -7.91
N LEU A 169 13.41 3.95 -8.54
CA LEU A 169 13.44 5.39 -8.85
C LEU A 169 13.40 6.25 -7.59
N ILE A 170 12.65 5.83 -6.56
CA ILE A 170 12.62 6.53 -5.27
C ILE A 170 13.99 6.43 -4.59
N ILE A 171 14.58 5.24 -4.59
CA ILE A 171 15.91 4.99 -4.01
C ILE A 171 16.97 5.83 -4.74
N LEU A 172 16.96 5.84 -6.07
CA LEU A 172 17.86 6.66 -6.87
C LEU A 172 17.67 8.15 -6.58
N SER A 173 16.43 8.64 -6.52
CA SER A 173 16.13 10.03 -6.17
C SER A 173 16.68 10.41 -4.80
N LEU A 174 16.55 9.52 -3.80
CA LEU A 174 17.10 9.74 -2.46
C LEU A 174 18.62 9.73 -2.45
N ILE A 175 19.27 8.84 -3.21
CA ILE A 175 20.72 8.82 -3.36
C ILE A 175 21.20 10.13 -3.99
N PHE A 176 20.52 10.61 -5.04
CA PHE A 176 20.82 11.90 -5.64
C PHE A 176 20.67 13.06 -4.66
N CYS A 177 19.60 13.08 -3.85
CA CYS A 177 19.43 14.10 -2.81
C CYS A 177 20.51 14.06 -1.72
N LEU A 178 21.06 12.88 -1.44
CA LEU A 178 22.16 12.74 -0.46
C LEU A 178 23.54 13.13 -1.03
N ILE A 179 23.74 12.92 -2.34
CA ILE A 179 25.03 13.21 -3.01
C ILE A 179 25.12 14.67 -3.44
N LEU A 180 23.99 15.29 -3.83
CA LEU A 180 23.99 16.71 -4.16
C LEU A 180 24.27 17.51 -2.90
N PRO A 181 25.34 18.35 -2.87
CA PRO A 181 25.63 19.20 -1.73
C PRO A 181 24.44 20.11 -1.51
N TYR A 182 23.77 19.90 -0.36
CA TYR A 182 22.70 20.78 0.10
C TYR A 182 23.33 22.18 0.33
N LYS A 183 23.24 23.04 -0.68
CA LYS A 183 23.54 24.45 -0.47
C LYS A 183 22.50 24.97 0.51
N ASN A 184 22.96 25.32 1.71
CA ASN A 184 22.20 25.92 2.80
C ASN A 184 21.67 27.33 2.44
N GLU A 185 20.90 27.45 1.36
CA GLU A 185 20.37 28.74 0.88
C GLU A 185 18.84 28.82 0.97
N PHE A 186 18.22 28.04 1.87
CA PHE A 186 16.82 28.28 2.25
C PHE A 186 16.71 28.33 3.78
N ILE A 187 17.14 29.46 4.33
CA ILE A 187 16.70 29.97 5.63
C ILE A 187 15.98 31.28 5.37
#